data_06bc7a540ba40a3c393664482d326678
#
_entry.id   06bc7a540ba40a3c393664482d326678
#
_cell.length_a   1.000
_cell.length_b   1.000
_cell.length_c   1.000
_cell.angle_alpha   90.00
_cell.angle_beta   90.00
_cell.angle_gamma   90.00
#
_symmetry.space_group_name_H-M   'P 1'
#
loop_
_entity.id
_entity.type
_entity.pdbx_description
1 polymer ?
#
loop_
_entity_poly.entity_id
_entity_poly.type
_entity_poly.pdbx_seq_one_letter_code
_entity_poly.pdbx_strand_id
1 'polypeptide(L)'
;MDALERFFGRKVDGDRNDPMAFLDEYAAVMNRHTGLEVYNGFKRGHTGLSIDAGFGSGMLLWLEDGQYCFDEEERGKVVKGGIIASASVELTQKVMVNYTVSILRHSLELPVLGVPTKVEELPEGWSLHKEAAARYDRLDGPHGERLDFEAGAPSYCVALAWLYDVTPSELLNAYMIPDGGPLLRQWLGYPYLR
;
A
#
# COMPACT_ATOMS: atom_id res chain seq x y z
N MET A 1 -6.13 -18.19 25.34
CA MET A 1 -5.68 -18.28 23.95
C MET A 1 -5.90 -16.92 23.34
N ASP A 2 -4.80 -16.23 23.13
CA ASP A 2 -4.75 -14.81 22.83
C ASP A 2 -5.25 -14.53 21.40
N ALA A 3 -5.94 -13.41 21.17
CA ALA A 3 -6.38 -12.99 19.84
C ALA A 3 -5.22 -12.90 18.85
N LEU A 4 -4.00 -12.71 19.36
CA LEU A 4 -2.74 -12.66 18.62
C LEU A 4 -2.35 -14.01 18.00
N GLU A 5 -2.57 -15.15 18.69
CA GLU A 5 -2.29 -16.46 18.10
C GLU A 5 -3.21 -16.83 16.93
N ARG A 6 -4.40 -16.22 16.86
CA ARG A 6 -5.32 -16.42 15.73
C ARG A 6 -4.87 -15.65 14.48
N PHE A 7 -4.11 -14.59 14.64
CA PHE A 7 -3.70 -13.72 13.53
C PHE A 7 -2.42 -14.21 12.82
N PHE A 8 -1.47 -14.80 13.57
CA PHE A 8 -0.16 -15.20 13.02
C PHE A 8 0.18 -16.69 13.21
N GLY A 9 -0.66 -17.47 13.91
CA GLY A 9 -0.38 -18.84 14.30
C GLY A 9 -0.80 -19.94 13.32
N ARG A 10 -1.21 -19.62 12.09
CA ARG A 10 -1.44 -20.65 11.08
C ARG A 10 -0.18 -20.88 10.25
N LYS A 11 0.41 -22.07 10.37
CA LYS A 11 1.20 -22.65 9.26
C LYS A 11 0.29 -22.69 8.05
N VAL A 12 0.57 -21.85 7.08
CA VAL A 12 -0.20 -21.73 5.85
C VAL A 12 0.17 -22.90 4.97
N ASP A 13 -0.71 -23.87 4.83
CA ASP A 13 -0.83 -24.63 3.59
C ASP A 13 -1.35 -23.63 2.54
N GLY A 14 -0.51 -23.34 1.53
CA GLY A 14 -0.61 -22.17 0.65
C GLY A 14 -1.94 -22.01 -0.07
N ASP A 15 -2.92 -21.46 0.61
CA ASP A 15 -4.07 -20.87 -0.03
C ASP A 15 -3.64 -19.54 -0.66
N ARG A 16 -3.68 -19.46 -2.00
CA ARG A 16 -3.33 -18.26 -2.78
C ARG A 16 -4.22 -17.04 -2.45
N ASN A 17 -5.23 -17.22 -1.62
CA ASN A 17 -6.18 -16.21 -1.18
C ASN A 17 -5.93 -15.72 0.25
N ASP A 18 -4.82 -16.10 0.90
CA ASP A 18 -4.48 -15.54 2.21
C ASP A 18 -3.91 -14.12 2.02
N PRO A 19 -4.63 -13.07 2.42
CA PRO A 19 -4.17 -11.69 2.28
C PRO A 19 -2.88 -11.41 3.06
N MET A 20 -2.55 -12.25 4.03
CA MET A 20 -1.31 -12.14 4.81
C MET A 20 -0.10 -12.76 4.09
N ALA A 21 -0.32 -13.71 3.16
CA ALA A 21 0.76 -14.31 2.36
C ALA A 21 1.47 -13.25 1.49
N PHE A 22 0.75 -12.23 1.05
CA PHE A 22 1.33 -11.10 0.32
C PHE A 22 2.38 -10.34 1.13
N LEU A 23 2.21 -10.20 2.44
CA LEU A 23 3.18 -9.46 3.28
C LEU A 23 4.54 -10.16 3.34
N ASP A 24 4.57 -11.48 3.29
CA ASP A 24 5.82 -12.25 3.22
C ASP A 24 6.49 -12.12 1.85
N GLU A 25 5.70 -12.15 0.76
CA GLU A 25 6.17 -11.88 -0.60
C GLU A 25 6.79 -10.47 -0.69
N TYR A 26 6.06 -9.47 -0.22
CA TYR A 26 6.51 -8.09 -0.20
C TYR A 26 7.80 -7.91 0.60
N ALA A 27 7.87 -8.46 1.82
CA ALA A 27 9.06 -8.39 2.66
C ALA A 27 10.26 -9.06 1.98
N ALA A 28 10.08 -10.21 1.34
CA ALA A 28 11.14 -10.90 0.62
C ALA A 28 11.68 -10.08 -0.56
N VAL A 29 10.81 -9.42 -1.32
CA VAL A 29 11.19 -8.53 -2.43
C VAL A 29 11.95 -7.31 -1.92
N MET A 30 11.40 -6.61 -0.94
CA MET A 30 11.98 -5.38 -0.42
C MET A 30 13.35 -5.63 0.24
N ASN A 31 13.47 -6.65 1.09
CA ASN A 31 14.74 -7.02 1.73
C ASN A 31 15.81 -7.45 0.72
N ARG A 32 15.41 -8.07 -0.40
CA ARG A 32 16.37 -8.52 -1.43
C ARG A 32 16.91 -7.37 -2.26
N HIS A 33 16.07 -6.37 -2.56
CA HIS A 33 16.36 -5.39 -3.61
C HIS A 33 16.57 -3.97 -3.08
N THR A 34 16.25 -3.71 -1.82
CA THR A 34 16.44 -2.38 -1.23
C THR A 34 17.37 -2.44 -0.03
N GLY A 35 17.77 -1.30 0.48
CA GLY A 35 18.49 -1.21 1.76
C GLY A 35 17.58 -1.14 2.98
N LEU A 36 16.28 -1.35 2.80
CA LEU A 36 15.31 -1.35 3.89
C LEU A 36 15.35 -2.69 4.64
N GLU A 37 15.06 -2.64 5.92
CA GLU A 37 14.77 -3.83 6.73
C GLU A 37 13.24 -3.96 6.85
N VAL A 38 12.67 -4.94 6.15
CA VAL A 38 11.23 -5.21 6.19
C VAL A 38 10.98 -6.47 7.02
N TYR A 39 10.17 -6.34 8.03
CA TYR A 39 9.90 -7.38 9.02
C TYR A 39 8.39 -7.57 9.20
N ASN A 40 7.93 -8.79 8.98
CA ASN A 40 6.56 -9.19 9.27
C ASN A 40 6.51 -9.89 10.64
N GLY A 41 5.85 -9.28 11.62
CA GLY A 41 5.76 -9.80 12.97
C GLY A 41 5.57 -8.71 14.02
N PHE A 42 5.96 -8.99 15.26
CA PHE A 42 5.85 -8.01 16.34
C PHE A 42 7.10 -7.12 16.41
N LYS A 43 6.93 -5.85 16.16
CA LYS A 43 7.99 -4.84 16.29
C LYS A 43 7.41 -3.54 16.87
N ARG A 44 8.12 -2.93 17.80
CA ARG A 44 7.80 -1.61 18.37
C ARG A 44 6.38 -1.49 18.96
N GLY A 45 5.86 -2.56 19.53
CA GLY A 45 4.54 -2.58 20.19
C GLY A 45 3.37 -2.89 19.26
N HIS A 46 3.62 -3.10 17.96
CA HIS A 46 2.61 -3.46 16.98
C HIS A 46 2.91 -4.82 16.33
N THR A 47 1.85 -5.54 16.02
CA THR A 47 1.93 -6.75 15.20
C THR A 47 1.50 -6.39 13.79
N GLY A 48 2.40 -6.61 12.83
CA GLY A 48 2.15 -6.27 11.42
C GLY A 48 3.47 -6.20 10.65
N LEU A 49 3.43 -5.57 9.48
CA LEU A 49 4.62 -5.34 8.66
C LEU A 49 5.29 -4.03 9.07
N SER A 50 6.55 -4.09 9.45
CA SER A 50 7.39 -2.92 9.71
C SER A 50 8.42 -2.76 8.59
N ILE A 51 8.54 -1.56 8.06
CA ILE A 51 9.53 -1.15 7.07
C ILE A 51 10.46 -0.16 7.75
N ASP A 52 11.70 -0.55 8.02
CA ASP A 52 12.70 0.31 8.67
C ASP A 52 13.60 0.95 7.61
N ALA A 53 13.57 2.27 7.53
CA ALA A 53 14.41 3.05 6.63
C ALA A 53 15.70 3.53 7.31
N GLY A 54 15.95 3.14 8.55
CA GLY A 54 17.07 3.59 9.36
C GLY A 54 16.83 4.95 10.02
N PHE A 55 17.73 5.33 10.91
CA PHE A 55 17.73 6.61 11.65
C PHE A 55 16.42 6.91 12.42
N GLY A 56 15.65 5.87 12.75
CA GLY A 56 14.39 5.99 13.49
C GLY A 56 13.19 6.41 12.63
N SER A 57 13.32 6.35 11.32
CA SER A 57 12.24 6.56 10.37
C SER A 57 11.83 5.25 9.73
N GLY A 58 10.54 5.10 9.43
CA GLY A 58 10.02 3.89 8.81
C GLY A 58 8.54 4.00 8.50
N MET A 59 7.94 2.87 8.17
CA MET A 59 6.51 2.74 7.94
C MET A 59 6.00 1.48 8.64
N LEU A 60 4.76 1.49 9.03
CA LEU A 60 4.12 0.37 9.71
C LEU A 60 2.76 0.08 9.08
N LEU A 61 2.50 -1.19 8.79
CA LEU A 61 1.17 -1.71 8.48
C LEU A 61 0.71 -2.60 9.65
N TRP A 62 -0.42 -2.26 10.28
CA TRP A 62 -0.93 -3.01 11.43
C TRP A 62 -2.46 -3.04 11.44
N LEU A 63 -3.02 -3.90 12.28
CA LEU A 63 -4.46 -3.96 12.54
C LEU A 63 -4.77 -3.25 13.86
N GLU A 64 -5.69 -2.29 13.84
CA GLU A 64 -6.20 -1.58 15.00
C GLU A 64 -7.71 -1.33 14.83
N ASP A 65 -8.50 -1.65 15.85
CA ASP A 65 -9.96 -1.45 15.86
C ASP A 65 -10.71 -1.99 14.63
N GLY A 66 -10.22 -3.11 14.07
CA GLY A 66 -10.81 -3.75 12.89
C GLY A 66 -10.44 -3.11 11.56
N GLN A 67 -9.52 -2.13 11.56
CA GLN A 67 -8.98 -1.51 10.36
C GLN A 67 -7.51 -1.84 10.18
N TYR A 68 -7.10 -2.11 8.95
CA TYR A 68 -5.71 -2.17 8.54
C TYR A 68 -5.20 -0.75 8.30
N CYS A 69 -4.22 -0.35 9.10
CA CYS A 69 -3.62 0.97 9.05
C CYS A 69 -2.24 0.90 8.42
N PHE A 70 -1.90 1.84 7.55
CA PHE A 70 -0.56 2.01 7.02
C PHE A 70 -0.15 3.47 7.17
N ASP A 71 0.89 3.72 7.96
CA ASP A 71 1.36 5.08 8.27
C ASP A 71 2.88 5.13 8.44
N GLU A 72 3.40 6.35 8.45
CA GLU A 72 4.80 6.62 8.75
C GLU A 72 5.10 6.45 10.24
N GLU A 73 6.33 6.05 10.52
CA GLU A 73 6.88 6.01 11.85
C GLU A 73 8.07 6.95 11.94
N GLU A 74 8.06 7.85 12.90
CA GLU A 74 9.17 8.75 13.18
C GLU A 74 9.60 8.61 14.65
N ARG A 75 10.90 8.30 14.86
CA ARG A 75 11.52 8.15 16.19
C ARG A 75 10.75 7.24 17.15
N GLY A 76 10.22 6.13 16.61
CA GLY A 76 9.48 5.15 17.38
C GLY A 76 8.03 5.54 17.66
N LYS A 77 7.50 6.56 17.01
CA LYS A 77 6.09 6.98 17.12
C LYS A 77 5.41 6.89 15.77
N VAL A 78 4.28 6.21 15.73
CA VAL A 78 3.43 6.16 14.54
C VAL A 78 2.69 7.49 14.39
N VAL A 79 2.76 8.08 13.20
CA VAL A 79 2.01 9.29 12.83
C VAL A 79 0.64 8.82 12.31
N LYS A 80 -0.26 8.51 13.25
CA LYS A 80 -1.57 7.91 12.92
C LYS A 80 -2.39 8.76 11.97
N GLY A 81 -2.93 8.10 10.96
CA GLY A 81 -3.90 8.65 10.02
C GLY A 81 -3.30 9.57 8.96
N GLY A 82 -2.00 9.47 8.73
CA GLY A 82 -1.31 10.22 7.68
C GLY A 82 -1.49 9.63 6.29
N ILE A 83 -1.51 8.31 6.17
CA ILE A 83 -1.59 7.64 4.87
C ILE A 83 -2.96 7.02 4.66
N ILE A 84 -3.23 5.82 5.19
CA ILE A 84 -4.52 5.14 4.98
C ILE A 84 -4.89 4.19 6.11
N ALA A 85 -6.20 4.10 6.39
CA ALA A 85 -6.80 3.02 7.17
C ALA A 85 -8.06 2.50 6.45
N SER A 86 -8.26 1.18 6.41
CA SER A 86 -9.42 0.54 5.80
C SER A 86 -9.72 -0.82 6.43
N ALA A 87 -10.97 -1.24 6.42
CA ALA A 87 -11.35 -2.60 6.76
C ALA A 87 -10.84 -3.62 5.71
N SER A 88 -10.47 -3.17 4.51
CA SER A 88 -9.88 -3.99 3.47
C SER A 88 -8.35 -3.99 3.56
N VAL A 89 -7.78 -5.14 3.91
CA VAL A 89 -6.32 -5.33 3.88
C VAL A 89 -5.74 -5.11 2.49
N GLU A 90 -6.47 -5.53 1.45
CA GLU A 90 -6.03 -5.40 0.06
C GLU A 90 -5.87 -3.93 -0.35
N LEU A 91 -6.82 -3.05 0.01
CA LEU A 91 -6.69 -1.62 -0.26
C LEU A 91 -5.45 -1.03 0.40
N THR A 92 -5.24 -1.37 1.68
CA THR A 92 -4.09 -0.87 2.43
C THR A 92 -2.77 -1.39 1.84
N GLN A 93 -2.73 -2.65 1.40
CA GLN A 93 -1.56 -3.24 0.73
C GLN A 93 -1.27 -2.57 -0.62
N LYS A 94 -2.30 -2.25 -1.43
CA LYS A 94 -2.12 -1.51 -2.69
C LYS A 94 -1.50 -0.14 -2.45
N VAL A 95 -1.98 0.59 -1.43
CA VAL A 95 -1.41 1.88 -1.05
C VAL A 95 0.02 1.72 -0.57
N MET A 96 0.30 0.73 0.28
CA MET A 96 1.66 0.44 0.77
C MET A 96 2.63 0.19 -0.39
N VAL A 97 2.27 -0.68 -1.35
CA VAL A 97 3.11 -0.95 -2.53
C VAL A 97 3.35 0.33 -3.33
N ASN A 98 2.28 1.07 -3.65
CA ASN A 98 2.39 2.30 -4.44
C ASN A 98 3.19 3.40 -3.74
N TYR A 99 3.10 3.48 -2.40
CA TYR A 99 3.85 4.43 -1.59
C TYR A 99 5.36 4.15 -1.60
N THR A 100 5.73 2.88 -1.52
CA THR A 100 7.14 2.45 -1.38
C THR A 100 7.84 2.15 -2.70
N VAL A 101 7.10 2.12 -3.80
CA VAL A 101 7.61 1.70 -5.11
C VAL A 101 8.80 2.52 -5.61
N SER A 102 8.86 3.82 -5.29
CA SER A 102 9.98 4.68 -5.70
C SER A 102 11.32 4.20 -5.14
N ILE A 103 11.32 3.67 -3.91
CA ILE A 103 12.50 3.10 -3.25
C ILE A 103 12.94 1.82 -4.00
N LEU A 104 11.98 0.92 -4.26
CA LEU A 104 12.25 -0.33 -4.96
C LEU A 104 12.80 -0.08 -6.37
N ARG A 105 12.15 0.78 -7.16
CA ARG A 105 12.57 1.07 -8.52
C ARG A 105 13.92 1.77 -8.59
N HIS A 106 14.18 2.71 -7.67
CA HIS A 106 15.49 3.35 -7.55
C HIS A 106 16.59 2.32 -7.26
N SER A 107 16.36 1.42 -6.32
CA SER A 107 17.34 0.37 -5.97
C SER A 107 17.57 -0.66 -7.09
N LEU A 108 16.60 -0.85 -7.96
CA LEU A 108 16.71 -1.69 -9.16
C LEU A 108 17.26 -0.93 -10.39
N GLU A 109 17.59 0.35 -10.26
CA GLU A 109 18.00 1.24 -11.36
C GLU A 109 16.98 1.30 -12.51
N LEU A 110 15.68 1.17 -12.17
CA LEU A 110 14.59 1.20 -13.15
C LEU A 110 14.09 2.63 -13.39
N PRO A 111 13.56 2.91 -14.58
CA PRO A 111 12.93 4.19 -14.87
C PRO A 111 11.78 4.51 -13.92
N VAL A 112 11.51 5.81 -13.71
CA VAL A 112 10.37 6.25 -12.90
C VAL A 112 9.07 5.71 -13.51
N LEU A 113 8.22 5.21 -12.65
CA LEU A 113 6.92 4.66 -12.99
C LEU A 113 5.98 4.91 -11.82
N GLY A 114 4.90 5.59 -12.06
CA GLY A 114 3.88 5.88 -11.05
C GLY A 114 2.48 5.83 -11.66
N VAL A 115 1.47 5.86 -10.84
CA VAL A 115 0.07 6.00 -11.27
C VAL A 115 -0.39 7.43 -11.02
N PRO A 116 -1.46 7.92 -11.69
CA PRO A 116 -2.01 9.24 -11.42
C PRO A 116 -2.40 9.42 -9.95
N THR A 117 -2.19 10.61 -9.42
CA THR A 117 -2.36 10.93 -8.00
C THR A 117 -3.18 12.21 -7.75
N LYS A 118 -3.50 12.98 -8.79
CA LYS A 118 -4.26 14.22 -8.67
C LYS A 118 -5.75 13.94 -8.86
N VAL A 119 -6.60 14.66 -8.14
CA VAL A 119 -8.06 14.48 -8.21
C VAL A 119 -8.60 14.66 -9.63
N GLU A 120 -8.01 15.58 -10.39
CA GLU A 120 -8.36 15.86 -11.79
C GLU A 120 -7.99 14.71 -12.75
N GLU A 121 -7.22 13.76 -12.26
CA GLU A 121 -6.75 12.57 -13.01
C GLU A 121 -7.51 11.30 -12.58
N LEU A 122 -8.62 11.40 -11.84
CA LEU A 122 -9.49 10.26 -11.56
C LEU A 122 -9.99 9.64 -12.89
N PRO A 123 -10.10 8.30 -12.98
CA PRO A 123 -10.71 7.67 -14.13
C PRO A 123 -12.15 8.15 -14.33
N GLU A 124 -12.62 8.15 -15.58
CA GLU A 124 -13.97 8.56 -15.91
C GLU A 124 -15.01 7.77 -15.12
N GLY A 125 -15.98 8.46 -14.55
CA GLY A 125 -17.04 7.88 -13.73
C GLY A 125 -16.69 7.62 -12.27
N TRP A 126 -15.43 7.79 -11.86
CA TRP A 126 -15.05 7.72 -10.46
C TRP A 126 -15.25 9.06 -9.75
N SER A 127 -15.65 9.00 -8.49
CA SER A 127 -15.76 10.17 -7.61
C SER A 127 -15.13 9.92 -6.26
N LEU A 128 -14.39 10.92 -5.77
CA LEU A 128 -13.73 10.90 -4.47
C LEU A 128 -14.50 11.76 -3.48
N HIS A 129 -14.85 11.20 -2.34
CA HIS A 129 -15.56 11.86 -1.26
C HIS A 129 -14.61 12.24 -0.14
N LYS A 130 -15.00 13.28 0.58
CA LYS A 130 -14.24 13.80 1.71
C LYS A 130 -15.22 14.14 2.84
N GLU A 131 -15.01 13.53 3.99
CA GLU A 131 -15.76 13.90 5.18
C GLU A 131 -15.35 15.29 5.66
N ALA A 132 -16.34 16.13 5.96
CA ALA A 132 -16.24 17.54 6.33
C ALA A 132 -14.88 17.96 6.93
N ALA A 133 -13.99 18.45 6.11
CA ALA A 133 -12.70 19.08 6.42
C ALA A 133 -11.53 18.17 6.86
N ALA A 134 -11.71 16.89 7.20
CA ALA A 134 -10.64 16.11 7.81
C ALA A 134 -9.95 15.12 6.88
N ARG A 135 -10.69 14.18 6.28
CA ARG A 135 -10.10 13.05 5.53
C ARG A 135 -10.93 12.65 4.33
N TYR A 136 -10.28 12.02 3.37
CA TYR A 136 -10.95 11.31 2.30
C TYR A 136 -11.43 9.98 2.85
N ASP A 137 -12.68 9.62 2.57
CA ASP A 137 -13.36 8.51 3.21
C ASP A 137 -13.95 7.49 2.24
N ARG A 138 -14.11 7.86 0.96
CA ARG A 138 -14.75 6.97 0.00
C ARG A 138 -14.42 7.30 -1.45
N LEU A 139 -14.30 6.23 -2.26
CA LEU A 139 -14.35 6.27 -3.72
C LEU A 139 -15.60 5.51 -4.18
N ASP A 140 -16.37 6.13 -5.06
CA ASP A 140 -17.47 5.48 -5.78
C ASP A 140 -17.11 5.36 -7.26
N GLY A 141 -17.26 4.17 -7.84
CA GLY A 141 -16.97 3.87 -9.25
C GLY A 141 -18.22 3.86 -10.12
N PRO A 142 -18.03 3.82 -11.46
CA PRO A 142 -19.12 3.99 -12.43
C PRO A 142 -20.11 2.83 -12.49
N HIS A 143 -19.75 1.64 -11.99
CA HIS A 143 -20.61 0.44 -12.02
C HIS A 143 -21.12 0.04 -10.64
N GLY A 144 -21.05 0.95 -9.66
CA GLY A 144 -21.49 0.72 -8.29
C GLY A 144 -20.39 0.21 -7.37
N GLU A 145 -19.15 0.27 -7.81
CA GLU A 145 -17.99 0.01 -6.94
C GLU A 145 -17.95 1.04 -5.81
N ARG A 146 -17.62 0.54 -4.62
CA ARG A 146 -17.45 1.39 -3.46
C ARG A 146 -16.25 0.93 -2.64
N LEU A 147 -15.34 1.85 -2.40
CA LEU A 147 -14.17 1.66 -1.53
C LEU A 147 -14.29 2.61 -0.35
N ASP A 148 -14.40 2.05 0.85
CA ASP A 148 -14.45 2.79 2.10
C ASP A 148 -13.07 2.74 2.79
N PHE A 149 -12.57 3.90 3.23
CA PHE A 149 -11.27 4.06 3.87
C PHE A 149 -11.21 5.39 4.64
N GLU A 150 -10.12 5.60 5.38
CA GLU A 150 -9.69 6.92 5.85
C GLU A 150 -8.31 7.22 5.28
N ALA A 151 -8.16 8.30 4.54
CA ALA A 151 -6.87 8.68 3.94
C ALA A 151 -6.54 10.16 4.15
N GLY A 152 -5.27 10.44 4.45
CA GLY A 152 -4.79 11.80 4.73
C GLY A 152 -4.62 12.66 3.48
N ALA A 153 -4.46 12.05 2.29
CA ALA A 153 -4.23 12.77 1.04
C ALA A 153 -4.95 12.14 -0.15
N PRO A 154 -5.40 12.95 -1.12
CA PRO A 154 -6.11 12.45 -2.31
C PRO A 154 -5.23 11.56 -3.18
N SER A 155 -3.91 11.74 -3.14
CA SER A 155 -2.96 10.97 -3.93
C SER A 155 -3.07 9.46 -3.73
N TYR A 156 -3.31 9.02 -2.49
CA TYR A 156 -3.47 7.60 -2.18
C TYR A 156 -4.78 7.06 -2.74
N CYS A 157 -5.83 7.86 -2.69
CA CYS A 157 -7.17 7.49 -3.13
C CYS A 157 -7.27 7.41 -4.66
N VAL A 158 -6.73 8.39 -5.38
CA VAL A 158 -6.76 8.43 -6.85
C VAL A 158 -6.04 7.22 -7.44
N ALA A 159 -4.89 6.86 -6.86
CA ALA A 159 -4.18 5.65 -7.24
C ALA A 159 -5.03 4.38 -7.09
N LEU A 160 -5.85 4.27 -6.03
CA LEU A 160 -6.74 3.11 -5.83
C LEU A 160 -7.79 2.97 -6.92
N ALA A 161 -8.34 4.08 -7.44
CA ALA A 161 -9.29 4.04 -8.55
C ALA A 161 -8.66 3.45 -9.82
N TRP A 162 -7.41 3.82 -10.13
CA TRP A 162 -6.65 3.28 -11.26
C TRP A 162 -6.22 1.82 -11.09
N LEU A 163 -6.09 1.37 -9.84
CA LEU A 163 -5.61 0.04 -9.48
C LEU A 163 -6.72 -0.85 -8.92
N TYR A 164 -7.99 -0.50 -9.17
CA TYR A 164 -9.13 -1.20 -8.58
C TYR A 164 -9.09 -2.70 -8.84
N ASP A 165 -8.95 -3.11 -10.10
CA ASP A 165 -8.96 -4.51 -10.54
C ASP A 165 -7.60 -5.23 -10.40
N VAL A 166 -6.61 -4.60 -9.78
CA VAL A 166 -5.25 -5.11 -9.67
C VAL A 166 -5.02 -5.64 -8.26
N THR A 167 -4.53 -6.86 -8.12
CA THR A 167 -4.11 -7.39 -6.82
C THR A 167 -2.79 -6.77 -6.34
N PRO A 168 -2.50 -6.74 -5.02
CA PRO A 168 -1.22 -6.26 -4.50
C PRO A 168 0.01 -6.98 -5.10
N SER A 169 -0.08 -8.31 -5.31
CA SER A 169 1.00 -9.10 -5.92
C SER A 169 1.22 -8.76 -7.40
N GLU A 170 0.14 -8.60 -8.18
CA GLU A 170 0.25 -8.16 -9.58
C GLU A 170 0.87 -6.77 -9.66
N LEU A 171 0.48 -5.86 -8.77
CA LEU A 171 1.03 -4.52 -8.69
C LEU A 171 2.52 -4.53 -8.36
N LEU A 172 2.94 -5.26 -7.33
CA LEU A 172 4.35 -5.40 -6.94
C LEU A 172 5.18 -5.98 -8.11
N ASN A 173 4.69 -7.03 -8.75
CA ASN A 173 5.35 -7.65 -9.89
C ASN A 173 5.47 -6.71 -11.09
N ALA A 174 4.42 -5.94 -11.41
CA ALA A 174 4.45 -4.94 -12.48
C ALA A 174 5.49 -3.85 -12.22
N TYR A 175 5.63 -3.42 -10.98
CA TYR A 175 6.65 -2.44 -10.61
C TYR A 175 8.09 -2.95 -10.70
N MET A 176 8.33 -4.25 -10.69
CA MET A 176 9.67 -4.83 -10.92
C MET A 176 10.03 -4.95 -12.40
N ILE A 177 9.07 -4.81 -13.31
CA ILE A 177 9.32 -4.82 -14.76
C ILE A 177 9.79 -3.42 -15.20
N PRO A 178 10.85 -3.30 -16.04
CA PRO A 178 11.41 -2.01 -16.41
C PRO A 178 10.40 -1.00 -16.95
N ASP A 179 9.51 -1.42 -17.83
CA ASP A 179 8.45 -0.58 -18.42
C ASP A 179 7.08 -0.73 -17.74
N GLY A 180 7.00 -1.44 -16.60
CA GLY A 180 5.76 -1.69 -15.88
C GLY A 180 4.87 -2.77 -16.50
N GLY A 181 5.34 -3.45 -17.54
CA GLY A 181 4.60 -4.49 -18.24
C GLY A 181 3.27 -3.99 -18.83
N PRO A 182 2.32 -4.89 -19.10
CA PRO A 182 1.04 -4.50 -19.68
C PRO A 182 0.18 -3.65 -18.73
N LEU A 183 0.42 -3.78 -17.42
CA LEU A 183 -0.41 -3.14 -16.40
C LEU A 183 -0.10 -1.64 -16.25
N LEU A 184 1.18 -1.27 -16.19
CA LEU A 184 1.60 0.08 -15.79
C LEU A 184 2.35 0.84 -16.89
N ARG A 185 2.62 0.23 -18.04
CA ARG A 185 3.43 0.81 -19.14
C ARG A 185 2.96 2.20 -19.56
N GLN A 186 1.65 2.44 -19.54
CA GLN A 186 1.06 3.72 -19.92
C GLN A 186 1.53 4.89 -19.03
N TRP A 187 2.03 4.60 -17.83
CA TRP A 187 2.52 5.61 -16.88
C TRP A 187 4.04 5.64 -16.73
N LEU A 188 4.76 5.01 -17.65
CA LEU A 188 6.22 5.08 -17.65
C LEU A 188 6.67 6.54 -17.77
N GLY A 189 7.51 6.96 -16.81
CA GLY A 189 7.97 8.34 -16.70
C GLY A 189 7.00 9.31 -16.01
N TYR A 190 5.80 8.87 -15.64
CA TYR A 190 4.88 9.70 -14.85
C TYR A 190 5.46 9.95 -13.44
N PRO A 191 5.38 11.14 -12.84
CA PRO A 191 4.72 12.36 -13.38
C PRO A 191 5.63 13.29 -14.19
N TYR A 192 6.87 12.90 -14.47
CA TYR A 192 7.91 13.82 -14.98
C TYR A 192 7.99 13.90 -16.52
N LEU A 193 7.50 12.86 -17.21
CA LEU A 193 7.47 12.82 -18.68
C LEU A 193 6.01 12.94 -19.14
N ARG A 194 5.64 14.11 -19.59
CA ARG A 194 4.42 14.40 -20.36
C ARG A 194 4.79 14.84 -21.76
#